data_e5bb02616e12e72ed02474b5a4d73b58
#
_entry.id   e5bb02616e12e72ed02474b5a4d73b58
#
_cell.length_a   1.000
_cell.length_b   1.000
_cell.length_c   1.000
_cell.angle_alpha   90.00
_cell.angle_beta   90.00
_cell.angle_gamma   90.00
#
_symmetry.space_group_name_H-M   'P 1'
#
loop_
_entity.id
_entity.type
_entity.pdbx_description
1 polymer ?
#
loop_
_entity_poly.entity_id
_entity_poly.type
_entity_poly.pdbx_seq_one_letter_code
_entity_poly.pdbx_strand_id
1 'polypeptide(L)'
;YLSKVMKKQIMLFHLKNITRWDVYNSKNNSYSGLYSNQLLRDILISTPKYGAGYKAEKKQRDVRYIRITDINEDGSLNNDFASVPKFDKQYLLKQNDFLIARTGNTVGKTFLYDDSMGQAIYAGYLIKFELDTNKVNPQYLLAYTKSSAYKQWIKNNMRISAQPNINSKQYEESPIVLPPLDIQNEIVEHIAALRTEQKELRENLSC
;
A
#
# COMPACT_ATOMS: atom_id res chain seq x y z
N TYR A 1 12.24 -33.08 8.19
CA TYR A 1 11.14 -32.64 9.06
C TYR A 1 11.56 -31.50 9.98
N LEU A 2 12.69 -31.62 10.68
CA LEU A 2 13.24 -30.60 11.57
C LEU A 2 13.55 -29.26 10.89
N SER A 3 14.00 -29.29 9.62
CA SER A 3 14.29 -28.07 8.85
C SER A 3 13.02 -27.26 8.53
N LYS A 4 11.90 -27.93 8.30
CA LYS A 4 10.60 -27.30 8.00
C LYS A 4 9.98 -26.67 9.26
N VAL A 5 10.14 -27.33 10.41
CA VAL A 5 9.67 -26.84 11.71
C VAL A 5 10.51 -25.63 12.18
N MET A 6 11.84 -25.70 12.02
CA MET A 6 12.74 -24.57 12.33
C MET A 6 12.47 -23.36 11.43
N LYS A 7 12.28 -23.58 10.10
CA LYS A 7 11.89 -22.49 9.19
C LYS A 7 10.55 -21.86 9.60
N LYS A 8 9.56 -22.67 9.99
CA LYS A 8 8.26 -22.20 10.47
C LYS A 8 8.38 -21.42 11.79
N GLN A 9 9.23 -21.83 12.71
CA GLN A 9 9.49 -21.10 13.97
C GLN A 9 10.26 -19.80 13.73
N ILE A 10 11.25 -19.80 12.84
CA ILE A 10 11.98 -18.59 12.44
C ILE A 10 11.04 -17.60 11.74
N MET A 11 10.15 -18.08 10.87
CA MET A 11 9.15 -17.26 10.20
C MET A 11 8.12 -16.68 11.19
N LEU A 12 7.63 -17.47 12.16
CA LEU A 12 6.75 -17.01 13.24
C LEU A 12 7.44 -16.01 14.16
N PHE A 13 8.75 -16.20 14.43
CA PHE A 13 9.55 -15.26 15.20
C PHE A 13 9.72 -13.94 14.43
N HIS A 14 9.99 -13.98 13.13
CA HIS A 14 10.05 -12.79 12.27
C HIS A 14 8.71 -12.07 12.19
N LEU A 15 7.59 -12.77 12.08
CA LEU A 15 6.24 -12.20 12.04
C LEU A 15 5.81 -11.60 13.38
N LYS A 16 6.12 -12.24 14.51
CA LYS A 16 5.88 -11.66 15.84
C LYS A 16 6.68 -10.38 16.06
N ASN A 17 7.86 -10.28 15.44
CA ASN A 17 8.71 -9.10 15.51
C ASN A 17 8.35 -8.05 14.44
N ILE A 18 7.72 -8.45 13.33
CA ILE A 18 7.15 -7.55 12.32
C ILE A 18 5.92 -6.79 12.85
N THR A 19 5.17 -7.32 13.81
CA THR A 19 4.13 -6.55 14.52
C THR A 19 4.70 -5.39 15.36
N ARG A 20 6.00 -5.39 15.64
CA ARG A 20 6.74 -4.28 16.21
C ARG A 20 7.61 -3.63 15.13
N TRP A 21 6.97 -3.00 14.15
CA TRP A 21 7.66 -2.13 13.19
C TRP A 21 8.20 -0.84 13.86
N ASP A 22 8.40 -0.86 15.17
CA ASP A 22 9.01 0.19 15.98
C ASP A 22 10.50 0.43 15.68
N VAL A 23 10.99 -0.16 14.59
CA VAL A 23 12.39 -0.04 14.13
C VAL A 23 12.80 1.42 13.88
N TYR A 24 11.82 2.32 13.76
CA TYR A 24 12.08 3.71 13.38
C TYR A 24 12.45 4.62 14.56
N ASN A 25 12.15 4.26 15.79
CA ASN A 25 12.30 5.15 16.95
C ASN A 25 13.31 4.72 18.00
N SER A 26 14.03 3.61 17.83
CA SER A 26 15.02 3.23 18.81
C SER A 26 16.43 3.33 18.26
N LYS A 27 17.17 4.29 18.77
CA LYS A 27 18.64 4.34 18.67
C LYS A 27 19.33 3.09 19.24
N ASN A 28 18.56 2.09 19.72
CA ASN A 28 19.03 0.91 20.42
C ASN A 28 18.41 -0.41 19.99
N ASN A 29 17.77 -0.55 18.80
CA ASN A 29 17.19 -1.82 18.38
C ASN A 29 18.09 -2.58 17.41
N SER A 30 18.54 -3.74 17.86
CA SER A 30 19.37 -4.72 17.16
C SER A 30 18.70 -5.35 15.91
N TYR A 31 17.51 -4.94 15.51
CA TYR A 31 16.78 -5.43 14.33
C TYR A 31 16.99 -4.59 13.07
N SER A 32 17.57 -3.41 13.16
CA SER A 32 17.94 -2.58 12.01
C SER A 32 19.08 -3.18 11.17
N GLY A 33 19.61 -4.33 11.54
CA GLY A 33 20.69 -5.01 10.85
C GLY A 33 20.29 -6.15 9.92
N LEU A 34 19.01 -6.61 9.93
CA LEU A 34 18.60 -7.76 9.11
C LEU A 34 18.27 -7.38 7.67
N TYR A 35 17.67 -6.20 7.46
CA TYR A 35 17.33 -5.72 6.11
C TYR A 35 17.65 -4.25 5.98
N SER A 36 18.22 -3.85 4.84
CA SER A 36 18.55 -2.45 4.58
C SER A 36 17.27 -1.62 4.41
N ASN A 37 17.24 -0.45 5.07
CA ASN A 37 16.24 0.57 4.74
C ASN A 37 16.55 1.11 3.35
N GLN A 38 15.61 0.96 2.43
CA GLN A 38 15.62 1.62 1.12
C GLN A 38 14.59 2.75 1.12
N LEU A 39 14.65 3.60 0.14
CA LEU A 39 13.66 4.65 -0.05
C LEU A 39 12.65 4.21 -1.10
N LEU A 40 11.42 4.72 -1.02
CA LEU A 40 10.39 4.37 -2.00
C LEU A 40 10.88 4.58 -3.44
N ARG A 41 11.64 5.65 -3.70
CA ARG A 41 12.22 5.91 -5.04
C ARG A 41 13.09 4.77 -5.58
N ASP A 42 13.74 4.01 -4.72
CA ASP A 42 14.70 2.97 -5.12
C ASP A 42 14.01 1.73 -5.72
N ILE A 43 12.70 1.62 -5.52
CA ILE A 43 11.83 0.54 -6.03
C ILE A 43 10.85 1.00 -7.11
N LEU A 44 11.05 2.19 -7.69
CA LEU A 44 10.21 2.71 -8.79
C LEU A 44 10.90 2.53 -10.15
N ILE A 45 10.10 2.33 -11.20
CA ILE A 45 10.56 2.29 -12.60
C ILE A 45 10.38 3.62 -13.32
N SER A 46 9.57 4.53 -12.76
CA SER A 46 9.31 5.85 -13.34
C SER A 46 9.04 6.90 -12.26
N THR A 47 9.07 8.17 -12.65
CA THR A 47 8.70 9.27 -11.76
C THR A 47 7.20 9.19 -11.41
N PRO A 48 6.82 9.44 -10.14
CA PRO A 48 5.42 9.42 -9.74
C PRO A 48 4.56 10.45 -10.47
N LYS A 49 3.30 10.07 -10.77
CA LYS A 49 2.37 10.89 -11.55
C LYS A 49 1.14 11.25 -10.72
N TYR A 50 0.73 12.51 -10.79
CA TYR A 50 -0.53 12.96 -10.20
C TYR A 50 -1.71 12.58 -11.07
N GLY A 51 -2.86 12.30 -10.46
CA GLY A 51 -4.09 11.98 -11.16
C GLY A 51 -4.80 13.21 -11.74
N ALA A 52 -5.96 12.97 -12.35
CA ALA A 52 -6.74 13.97 -13.05
C ALA A 52 -7.66 14.79 -12.11
N GLY A 53 -7.85 16.07 -12.44
CA GLY A 53 -8.78 16.95 -11.74
C GLY A 53 -10.19 16.96 -12.34
N TYR A 54 -10.74 15.79 -12.66
CA TYR A 54 -12.08 15.71 -13.26
C TYR A 54 -13.19 15.88 -12.21
N LYS A 55 -14.35 16.37 -12.68
CA LYS A 55 -15.57 16.36 -11.86
C LYS A 55 -16.19 14.95 -11.88
N ALA A 56 -16.26 14.34 -10.73
CA ALA A 56 -16.84 13.01 -10.57
C ALA A 56 -18.37 13.02 -10.76
N GLU A 57 -18.89 12.00 -11.40
CA GLU A 57 -20.32 11.70 -11.53
C GLU A 57 -20.62 10.37 -10.84
N LYS A 58 -21.79 10.28 -10.18
CA LYS A 58 -22.25 9.01 -9.57
C LYS A 58 -22.82 8.01 -10.59
N LYS A 59 -22.86 8.38 -11.86
CA LYS A 59 -23.31 7.50 -12.93
C LYS A 59 -22.27 6.41 -13.16
N GLN A 60 -22.65 5.15 -13.07
CA GLN A 60 -21.78 4.03 -13.39
C GLN A 60 -21.52 3.96 -14.88
N ARG A 61 -20.24 3.95 -15.27
CA ARG A 61 -19.72 3.80 -16.64
C ARG A 61 -18.69 2.67 -16.65
N ASP A 62 -18.14 2.33 -17.80
CA ASP A 62 -17.17 1.26 -17.97
C ASP A 62 -15.83 1.54 -17.23
N VAL A 63 -15.49 2.82 -17.01
CA VAL A 63 -14.25 3.23 -16.38
C VAL A 63 -14.52 3.88 -15.03
N ARG A 64 -13.99 3.29 -13.96
CA ARG A 64 -14.08 3.82 -12.59
C ARG A 64 -13.12 4.98 -12.40
N TYR A 65 -13.59 6.06 -11.76
CA TYR A 65 -12.75 7.18 -11.34
C TYR A 65 -12.46 7.07 -9.83
N ILE A 66 -11.28 6.55 -9.49
CA ILE A 66 -10.87 6.30 -8.09
C ILE A 66 -10.47 7.61 -7.43
N ARG A 67 -11.10 7.91 -6.29
CA ARG A 67 -10.87 9.11 -5.47
C ARG A 67 -10.26 8.70 -4.13
N ILE A 68 -9.67 9.67 -3.42
CA ILE A 68 -9.14 9.45 -2.05
C ILE A 68 -10.21 8.97 -1.07
N THR A 69 -11.48 9.32 -1.28
CA THR A 69 -12.63 8.91 -0.47
C THR A 69 -13.07 7.47 -0.71
N ASP A 70 -12.62 6.88 -1.82
CA ASP A 70 -13.03 5.52 -2.22
C ASP A 70 -12.13 4.46 -1.60
N ILE A 71 -10.96 4.86 -1.06
CA ILE A 71 -9.94 3.97 -0.51
C ILE A 71 -10.19 3.78 0.99
N ASN A 72 -10.39 2.52 1.40
CA ASN A 72 -10.51 2.11 2.79
C ASN A 72 -9.15 2.02 3.48
N GLU A 73 -9.13 1.88 4.81
CA GLU A 73 -7.89 1.78 5.61
C GLU A 73 -7.07 0.51 5.28
N ASP A 74 -7.73 -0.56 4.88
CA ASP A 74 -7.08 -1.82 4.49
C ASP A 74 -6.53 -1.80 3.06
N GLY A 75 -6.81 -0.75 2.29
CA GLY A 75 -6.41 -0.60 0.89
C GLY A 75 -7.40 -1.20 -0.11
N SER A 76 -8.57 -1.62 0.33
CA SER A 76 -9.69 -1.97 -0.56
C SER A 76 -10.43 -0.72 -1.04
N LEU A 77 -11.27 -0.86 -2.06
CA LEU A 77 -12.20 0.18 -2.47
C LEU A 77 -13.57 -0.04 -1.82
N ASN A 78 -14.21 1.06 -1.45
CA ASN A 78 -15.62 1.03 -1.04
C ASN A 78 -16.55 0.87 -2.25
N ASN A 79 -17.85 0.73 -1.98
CA ASN A 79 -18.86 0.55 -3.01
C ASN A 79 -19.35 1.87 -3.66
N ASP A 80 -18.80 3.03 -3.27
CA ASP A 80 -19.17 4.32 -3.88
C ASP A 80 -18.46 4.48 -5.23
N PHE A 81 -19.14 4.02 -6.30
CA PHE A 81 -18.61 4.07 -7.64
C PHE A 81 -18.75 5.48 -8.22
N ALA A 82 -17.65 6.06 -8.65
CA ALA A 82 -17.63 7.30 -9.41
C ALA A 82 -17.05 7.07 -10.80
N SER A 83 -17.48 7.88 -11.77
CA SER A 83 -16.96 7.90 -13.14
C SER A 83 -16.84 9.31 -13.66
N VAL A 84 -16.34 9.46 -14.88
CA VAL A 84 -16.30 10.72 -15.63
C VAL A 84 -16.77 10.50 -17.06
N PRO A 85 -17.39 11.50 -17.71
CA PRO A 85 -17.93 11.35 -19.08
C PRO A 85 -16.83 11.23 -20.15
N LYS A 86 -15.68 11.88 -19.91
CA LYS A 86 -14.50 11.86 -20.78
C LYS A 86 -13.24 11.90 -19.93
N PHE A 87 -12.20 11.22 -20.37
CA PHE A 87 -10.90 11.21 -19.70
C PHE A 87 -9.77 11.03 -20.72
N ASP A 88 -8.56 11.42 -20.31
CA ASP A 88 -7.35 11.17 -21.07
C ASP A 88 -6.80 9.77 -20.69
N LYS A 89 -6.41 8.99 -21.69
CA LYS A 89 -5.87 7.63 -21.53
C LYS A 89 -4.58 7.57 -20.70
N GLN A 90 -3.84 8.67 -20.56
CA GLN A 90 -2.65 8.73 -19.70
C GLN A 90 -2.95 8.44 -18.22
N TYR A 91 -4.21 8.62 -17.78
CA TYR A 91 -4.64 8.33 -16.40
C TYR A 91 -5.15 6.91 -16.20
N LEU A 92 -5.20 6.08 -17.24
CA LEU A 92 -5.56 4.67 -17.09
C LEU A 92 -4.54 3.96 -16.19
N LEU A 93 -5.06 3.21 -15.27
CA LEU A 93 -4.27 2.35 -14.39
C LEU A 93 -3.92 1.05 -15.11
N LYS A 94 -2.79 0.48 -14.73
CA LYS A 94 -2.27 -0.81 -15.20
C LYS A 94 -2.03 -1.71 -14.00
N GLN A 95 -1.97 -3.00 -14.25
CA GLN A 95 -1.64 -4.00 -13.25
C GLN A 95 -0.46 -3.56 -12.38
N ASN A 96 -0.62 -3.64 -11.07
CA ASN A 96 0.37 -3.26 -10.05
C ASN A 96 0.64 -1.76 -9.90
N ASP A 97 -0.11 -0.87 -10.56
CA ASP A 97 -0.04 0.57 -10.26
C ASP A 97 -0.41 0.81 -8.80
N PHE A 98 0.47 1.49 -8.07
CA PHE A 98 0.32 1.76 -6.65
C PHE A 98 -0.09 3.20 -6.41
N LEU A 99 -1.25 3.41 -5.78
CA LEU A 99 -1.78 4.75 -5.50
C LEU A 99 -1.58 5.12 -4.04
N ILE A 100 -1.18 6.37 -3.78
CA ILE A 100 -1.11 6.94 -2.44
C ILE A 100 -1.91 8.25 -2.39
N ALA A 101 -2.78 8.38 -1.39
CA ALA A 101 -3.52 9.61 -1.13
C ALA A 101 -2.60 10.68 -0.54
N ARG A 102 -2.60 11.89 -1.16
CA ARG A 102 -1.66 12.96 -0.81
C ARG A 102 -2.21 14.02 0.13
N THR A 103 -3.52 14.10 0.34
CA THR A 103 -4.14 15.26 1.00
C THR A 103 -5.29 14.88 1.95
N GLY A 104 -5.57 15.78 2.89
CA GLY A 104 -6.68 15.69 3.84
C GLY A 104 -6.53 14.55 4.85
N ASN A 105 -7.64 14.12 5.44
CA ASN A 105 -7.68 13.04 6.43
C ASN A 105 -7.33 11.66 5.84
N THR A 106 -7.18 11.58 4.51
CA THR A 106 -6.83 10.34 3.80
C THR A 106 -5.35 10.23 3.48
N VAL A 107 -4.52 11.22 3.83
CA VAL A 107 -3.07 11.22 3.59
C VAL A 107 -2.46 9.89 4.04
N GLY A 108 -1.70 9.26 3.15
CA GLY A 108 -1.06 7.98 3.42
C GLY A 108 -1.92 6.76 3.17
N LYS A 109 -3.22 6.87 2.88
CA LYS A 109 -3.99 5.72 2.42
C LYS A 109 -3.45 5.24 1.08
N THR A 110 -3.38 3.92 0.93
CA THR A 110 -2.78 3.27 -0.24
C THR A 110 -3.74 2.28 -0.87
N PHE A 111 -3.63 2.16 -2.17
CA PHE A 111 -4.40 1.23 -2.99
C PHE A 111 -3.48 0.60 -4.05
N LEU A 112 -3.61 -0.69 -4.25
CA LEU A 112 -2.94 -1.43 -5.31
C LEU A 112 -3.96 -1.82 -6.37
N TYR A 113 -3.75 -1.35 -7.60
CA TYR A 113 -4.65 -1.66 -8.70
C TYR A 113 -4.39 -3.07 -9.26
N ASP A 114 -5.49 -3.76 -9.57
CA ASP A 114 -5.50 -5.06 -10.22
C ASP A 114 -6.47 -5.01 -11.42
N ASP A 115 -6.04 -5.51 -12.56
CA ASP A 115 -6.80 -5.47 -13.82
C ASP A 115 -8.15 -6.22 -13.74
N SER A 116 -8.29 -7.17 -12.80
CA SER A 116 -9.56 -7.87 -12.54
C SER A 116 -10.69 -6.96 -12.06
N MET A 117 -10.34 -5.75 -11.58
CA MET A 117 -11.32 -4.73 -11.14
C MET A 117 -11.98 -3.97 -12.30
N GLY A 118 -11.58 -4.25 -13.55
CA GLY A 118 -11.98 -3.49 -14.73
C GLY A 118 -11.24 -2.16 -14.86
N GLN A 119 -11.45 -1.45 -15.96
CA GLN A 119 -10.71 -0.22 -16.24
C GLN A 119 -10.94 0.88 -15.19
N ALA A 120 -9.87 1.53 -14.78
CA ALA A 120 -9.94 2.64 -13.84
C ALA A 120 -8.94 3.75 -14.17
N ILE A 121 -9.30 4.97 -13.76
CA ILE A 121 -8.45 6.16 -13.72
C ILE A 121 -8.47 6.72 -12.29
N TYR A 122 -7.56 7.64 -11.97
CA TYR A 122 -7.38 8.13 -10.60
C TYR A 122 -7.41 9.66 -10.51
N ALA A 123 -7.89 10.15 -9.36
CA ALA A 123 -8.13 11.56 -9.09
C ALA A 123 -6.85 12.32 -8.71
N GLY A 124 -6.83 13.63 -8.91
CA GLY A 124 -5.67 14.52 -8.69
C GLY A 124 -5.13 14.57 -7.25
N TYR A 125 -5.88 14.07 -6.28
CA TYR A 125 -5.42 13.91 -4.90
C TYR A 125 -4.77 12.55 -4.62
N LEU A 126 -4.64 11.71 -5.65
CA LEU A 126 -3.85 10.48 -5.64
C LEU A 126 -2.56 10.68 -6.44
N ILE A 127 -1.50 10.04 -5.99
CA ILE A 127 -0.23 9.94 -6.70
C ILE A 127 -0.05 8.47 -7.08
N LYS A 128 0.25 8.22 -8.36
CA LYS A 128 0.57 6.91 -8.90
C LYS A 128 2.06 6.67 -8.87
N PHE A 129 2.45 5.50 -8.39
CA PHE A 129 3.80 4.97 -8.33
C PHE A 129 3.85 3.68 -9.14
N GLU A 130 4.73 3.62 -10.13
CA GLU A 130 4.97 2.43 -10.96
C GLU A 130 6.12 1.64 -10.33
N LEU A 131 5.83 0.44 -9.82
CA LEU A 131 6.75 -0.36 -9.02
C LEU A 131 7.66 -1.24 -9.88
N ASP A 132 8.94 -1.35 -9.49
CA ASP A 132 9.86 -2.37 -10.02
C ASP A 132 9.58 -3.72 -9.33
N THR A 133 8.82 -4.57 -9.99
CA THR A 133 8.42 -5.89 -9.46
C THR A 133 9.59 -6.88 -9.35
N ASN A 134 10.77 -6.55 -9.91
CA ASN A 134 11.99 -7.31 -9.66
C ASN A 134 12.64 -7.00 -8.30
N LYS A 135 12.20 -5.91 -7.64
CA LYS A 135 12.71 -5.47 -6.34
C LYS A 135 11.68 -5.60 -5.24
N VAL A 136 10.41 -5.35 -5.55
CA VAL A 136 9.32 -5.33 -4.57
C VAL A 136 8.11 -6.13 -5.04
N ASN A 137 7.58 -6.98 -4.18
CA ASN A 137 6.26 -7.55 -4.36
C ASN A 137 5.21 -6.45 -4.03
N PRO A 138 4.31 -6.06 -4.96
CA PRO A 138 3.34 -4.99 -4.74
C PRO A 138 2.40 -5.24 -3.55
N GLN A 139 2.02 -6.49 -3.30
CA GLN A 139 1.20 -6.87 -2.14
C GLN A 139 1.97 -6.74 -0.82
N TYR A 140 3.28 -7.01 -0.83
CA TYR A 140 4.15 -6.74 0.31
C TYR A 140 4.17 -5.24 0.64
N LEU A 141 4.36 -4.38 -0.38
CA LEU A 141 4.33 -2.93 -0.19
C LEU A 141 2.98 -2.47 0.37
N LEU A 142 1.87 -3.00 -0.17
CA LEU A 142 0.53 -2.70 0.34
C LEU A 142 0.41 -3.08 1.83
N ALA A 143 0.89 -4.25 2.22
CA ALA A 143 0.91 -4.70 3.62
C ALA A 143 1.83 -3.82 4.48
N TYR A 144 3.03 -3.48 4.00
CA TYR A 144 3.96 -2.57 4.68
C TYR A 144 3.32 -1.22 5.00
N THR A 145 2.55 -0.65 4.09
CA THR A 145 1.87 0.64 4.32
C THR A 145 0.75 0.59 5.37
N LYS A 146 0.40 -0.59 5.90
CA LYS A 146 -0.51 -0.74 7.04
C LYS A 146 0.23 -0.81 8.38
N SER A 147 1.56 -0.87 8.36
CA SER A 147 2.41 -0.96 9.55
C SER A 147 2.42 0.34 10.37
N SER A 148 2.77 0.21 11.65
CA SER A 148 2.97 1.34 12.55
C SER A 148 4.11 2.25 12.10
N ALA A 149 5.17 1.68 11.53
CA ALA A 149 6.33 2.42 11.02
C ALA A 149 5.93 3.39 9.88
N TYR A 150 5.19 2.90 8.88
CA TYR A 150 4.68 3.75 7.81
C TYR A 150 3.73 4.83 8.34
N LYS A 151 2.78 4.45 9.19
CA LYS A 151 1.83 5.40 9.79
C LYS A 151 2.52 6.49 10.62
N GLN A 152 3.57 6.13 11.36
CA GLN A 152 4.37 7.09 12.11
C GLN A 152 5.15 8.03 11.18
N TRP A 153 5.72 7.49 10.08
CA TRP A 153 6.37 8.31 9.06
C TRP A 153 5.39 9.31 8.43
N ILE A 154 4.19 8.88 8.06
CA ILE A 154 3.12 9.77 7.55
C ILE A 154 2.84 10.88 8.56
N LYS A 155 2.62 10.54 9.83
CA LYS A 155 2.35 11.51 10.90
C LYS A 155 3.47 12.56 11.04
N ASN A 156 4.72 12.12 10.95
CA ASN A 156 5.90 13.00 11.11
C ASN A 156 6.13 13.92 9.89
N ASN A 157 5.71 13.48 8.70
CA ASN A 157 5.93 14.21 7.44
C ASN A 157 4.71 15.01 6.97
N MET A 158 3.56 14.77 7.57
CA MET A 158 2.36 15.56 7.34
C MET A 158 2.60 17.00 7.82
N ARG A 159 2.54 17.96 6.91
CA ARG A 159 2.60 19.39 7.32
C ARG A 159 1.38 19.70 8.17
N ILE A 160 1.63 20.30 9.33
CA ILE A 160 0.58 20.88 10.19
C ILE A 160 0.07 22.12 9.48
N SER A 161 -1.00 21.98 8.73
CA SER A 161 -1.70 23.04 8.00
C SER A 161 -3.19 22.77 8.07
N ALA A 162 -4.00 23.73 7.69
CA ALA A 162 -5.47 23.55 7.60
C ALA A 162 -5.84 22.36 6.70
N GLN A 163 -4.97 21.98 5.75
CA GLN A 163 -5.11 20.80 4.90
C GLN A 163 -3.79 20.02 4.85
N PRO A 164 -3.67 18.92 5.62
CA PRO A 164 -2.51 18.05 5.59
C PRO A 164 -2.17 17.60 4.17
N ASN A 165 -0.88 17.58 3.81
CA ASN A 165 -0.44 17.20 2.47
C ASN A 165 0.98 16.63 2.50
N ILE A 166 1.21 15.56 1.71
CA ILE A 166 2.52 15.01 1.39
C ILE A 166 2.64 14.94 -0.13
N ASN A 167 3.66 15.54 -0.72
CA ASN A 167 3.87 15.53 -2.16
C ASN A 167 4.65 14.29 -2.64
N SER A 168 4.76 14.11 -3.96
CA SER A 168 5.44 12.94 -4.54
C SER A 168 6.90 12.82 -4.10
N LYS A 169 7.65 13.93 -4.09
CA LYS A 169 9.07 13.93 -3.67
C LYS A 169 9.25 13.53 -2.22
N GLN A 170 8.34 13.95 -1.34
CA GLN A 170 8.35 13.52 0.06
C GLN A 170 8.05 12.02 0.17
N TYR A 171 7.08 11.49 -0.61
CA TYR A 171 6.83 10.05 -0.63
C TYR A 171 8.02 9.26 -1.17
N GLU A 172 8.72 9.76 -2.19
CA GLU A 172 9.94 9.13 -2.73
C GLU A 172 11.03 8.95 -1.67
N GLU A 173 11.09 9.85 -0.66
CA GLU A 173 12.00 9.75 0.49
C GLU A 173 11.45 8.88 1.64
N SER A 174 10.27 8.27 1.47
CA SER A 174 9.71 7.39 2.50
C SER A 174 10.57 6.14 2.64
N PRO A 175 11.04 5.84 3.86
CA PRO A 175 11.81 4.62 4.09
C PRO A 175 10.92 3.38 3.99
N ILE A 176 11.48 2.33 3.43
CA ILE A 176 10.86 1.01 3.31
C ILE A 176 11.84 -0.03 3.81
N VAL A 177 11.39 -0.91 4.70
CA VAL A 177 12.12 -2.14 5.02
C VAL A 177 11.90 -3.11 3.87
N LEU A 178 12.96 -3.46 3.16
CA LEU A 178 12.87 -4.28 1.95
C LEU A 178 13.70 -5.57 2.11
N PRO A 179 13.08 -6.67 2.55
CA PRO A 179 13.71 -7.99 2.53
C PRO A 179 13.87 -8.51 1.10
N PRO A 180 14.65 -9.57 0.87
CA PRO A 180 14.69 -10.26 -0.41
C PRO A 180 13.30 -10.70 -0.90
N LEU A 181 13.12 -10.80 -2.22
CA LEU A 181 11.80 -11.06 -2.83
C LEU A 181 11.16 -12.39 -2.36
N ASP A 182 11.93 -13.43 -2.13
CA ASP A 182 11.46 -14.71 -1.58
C ASP A 182 10.81 -14.52 -0.21
N ILE A 183 11.44 -13.73 0.66
CA ILE A 183 10.89 -13.38 1.98
C ILE A 183 9.65 -12.50 1.87
N GLN A 184 9.65 -11.54 0.92
CA GLN A 184 8.45 -10.73 0.67
C GLN A 184 7.27 -11.60 0.25
N ASN A 185 7.49 -12.58 -0.64
CA ASN A 185 6.47 -13.52 -1.10
C ASN A 185 5.95 -14.41 0.04
N GLU A 186 6.84 -14.96 0.87
CA GLU A 186 6.45 -15.74 2.05
C GLU A 186 5.56 -14.91 3.01
N ILE A 187 5.89 -13.64 3.22
CA ILE A 187 5.09 -12.73 4.05
C ILE A 187 3.68 -12.54 3.44
N VAL A 188 3.61 -12.29 2.13
CA VAL A 188 2.33 -12.09 1.43
C VAL A 188 1.46 -13.34 1.50
N GLU A 189 2.02 -14.52 1.25
CA GLU A 189 1.31 -15.80 1.35
C GLU A 189 0.75 -16.04 2.75
N HIS A 190 1.56 -15.74 3.77
CA HIS A 190 1.12 -15.89 5.16
C HIS A 190 -0.01 -14.92 5.52
N ILE A 191 0.08 -13.65 5.08
CA ILE A 191 -1.00 -12.66 5.28
C ILE A 191 -2.29 -13.11 4.58
N ALA A 192 -2.19 -13.66 3.36
CA ALA A 192 -3.33 -14.18 2.63
C ALA A 192 -4.00 -15.36 3.37
N ALA A 193 -3.20 -16.29 3.88
CA ALA A 193 -3.70 -17.42 4.67
C ALA A 193 -4.44 -16.96 5.95
N LEU A 194 -3.87 -16.01 6.68
CA LEU A 194 -4.50 -15.45 7.89
C LEU A 194 -5.82 -14.72 7.58
N ARG A 195 -5.90 -14.02 6.45
CA ARG A 195 -7.16 -13.37 6.01
C ARG A 195 -8.25 -14.38 5.67
N THR A 196 -7.88 -15.49 5.03
CA THR A 196 -8.81 -16.57 4.71
C THR A 196 -9.35 -17.20 5.99
N GLU A 197 -8.48 -17.58 6.92
CA GLU A 197 -8.87 -18.12 8.22
C GLU A 197 -9.78 -17.15 9.01
N GLN A 198 -9.44 -15.88 9.02
CA GLN A 198 -10.26 -14.87 9.68
C GLN A 198 -11.66 -14.75 9.05
N LYS A 199 -11.76 -14.85 7.74
CA LYS A 199 -13.05 -14.83 7.03
C LYS A 199 -13.90 -16.04 7.39
N GLU A 200 -13.33 -17.24 7.34
CA GLU A 200 -13.99 -18.50 7.72
C GLU A 200 -14.51 -18.47 9.17
N LEU A 201 -13.68 -17.97 10.10
CA LEU A 201 -14.08 -17.80 11.51
C LEU A 201 -15.25 -16.84 11.68
N ARG A 202 -15.29 -15.74 10.92
CA ARG A 202 -16.40 -14.77 10.98
C ARG A 202 -17.70 -15.37 10.41
N GLU A 203 -17.61 -16.12 9.33
CA GLU A 203 -18.77 -16.80 8.72
C GLU A 203 -19.35 -17.83 9.69
N ASN A 204 -18.50 -18.61 10.36
CA ASN A 204 -18.94 -19.61 11.36
C ASN A 204 -19.55 -19.00 12.64
N LEU A 205 -19.18 -17.76 13.00
CA LEU A 205 -19.75 -17.07 14.15
C LEU A 205 -21.07 -16.34 13.82
N SER A 206 -21.42 -16.24 12.54
CA SER A 206 -22.60 -15.54 12.05
C SER A 206 -23.78 -16.49 11.78
N CYS A 207 -23.55 -17.80 11.90
CA CYS A 207 -24.55 -18.86 11.85
C CYS A 207 -24.99 -19.27 13.25
#